data_aa8b7bcddb6bb33ba88564e1e3760c92
#
_entry.id   aa8b7bcddb6bb33ba88564e1e3760c92
#
_cell.length_a   1.000
_cell.length_b   1.000
_cell.length_c   1.000
_cell.angle_alpha   90.00
_cell.angle_beta   90.00
_cell.angle_gamma   90.00
#
_symmetry.space_group_name_H-M   'P 1'
#
loop_
_entity.id
_entity.type
_entity.pdbx_description
1 polymer ?
#
loop_
_entity_poly.entity_id
_entity_poly.type
_entity_poly.pdbx_seq_one_letter_code
_entity_poly.pdbx_strand_id
1 'polypeptide(L)'
;MCIRDSFLLVSEEPDAILQTIQSRTQRFNIHGIKEPEISKVLQTKYGLQPEDADDIAHRSEGNFLKALETIHLSEENKLFFELFINLMRLSYQRKIREMKQWSDAVASMGRERQKNFLAYCQRMIRENFIYNFHQRDLVYMNPEEQNFSTRFAPFVNERNVMGIMDELSEAQLHIGQNVNPKMVFFDFSLKMIVLLKN
;
A
#
# COMPACT_ATOMS: atom_id res chain seq x y z
N MET A 1 -43.32 16.96 28.18
CA MET A 1 -42.03 16.33 28.48
C MET A 1 -41.02 16.91 27.50
N CYS A 2 -40.18 17.86 27.96
CA CYS A 2 -39.16 18.46 27.08
C CYS A 2 -38.00 17.48 27.01
N ILE A 3 -37.87 16.81 25.87
CA ILE A 3 -36.68 16.01 25.54
C ILE A 3 -35.58 17.03 25.24
N ARG A 4 -34.57 17.11 26.09
CA ARG A 4 -33.37 17.91 25.83
C ARG A 4 -32.40 17.01 25.08
N ASP A 5 -32.43 17.11 23.77
CA ASP A 5 -31.45 16.42 22.92
C ASP A 5 -30.13 17.19 22.95
N SER A 6 -29.03 16.46 23.10
CA SER A 6 -27.69 17.02 23.03
C SER A 6 -27.05 16.54 21.72
N PHE A 7 -26.47 17.47 20.96
CA PHE A 7 -25.74 17.18 19.73
C PHE A 7 -24.25 17.36 19.97
N LEU A 8 -23.44 16.38 19.56
CA LEU A 8 -21.99 16.45 19.54
C LEU A 8 -21.54 16.59 18.08
N LEU A 9 -20.87 17.70 17.79
CA LEU A 9 -20.28 17.97 16.48
C LEU A 9 -18.76 17.77 16.62
N VAL A 10 -18.16 16.94 15.78
CA VAL A 10 -16.71 16.70 15.75
C VAL A 10 -16.18 17.23 14.42
N SER A 11 -15.13 18.04 14.47
CA SER A 11 -14.48 18.59 13.29
C SER A 11 -12.99 18.79 13.53
N GLU A 12 -12.18 18.48 12.54
CA GLU A 12 -10.74 18.79 12.55
C GLU A 12 -10.49 20.24 12.09
N GLU A 13 -11.42 20.83 11.33
CA GLU A 13 -11.37 22.21 10.82
C GLU A 13 -12.52 23.04 11.40
N PRO A 14 -12.41 23.52 12.65
CA PRO A 14 -13.51 24.25 13.30
C PRO A 14 -13.87 25.55 12.59
N ASP A 15 -12.93 26.17 11.90
CA ASP A 15 -13.16 27.45 11.21
C ASP A 15 -13.91 27.27 9.88
N ALA A 16 -13.99 26.05 9.34
CA ALA A 16 -14.84 25.72 8.20
C ALA A 16 -16.33 25.55 8.58
N ILE A 17 -16.66 25.46 9.87
CA ILE A 17 -18.03 25.36 10.35
C ILE A 17 -18.71 26.74 10.28
N LEU A 18 -19.95 26.78 9.78
CA LEU A 18 -20.74 28.00 9.70
C LEU A 18 -20.79 28.75 11.03
N GLN A 19 -20.54 30.05 11.03
CA GLN A 19 -20.54 30.90 12.23
C GLN A 19 -21.85 30.82 13.04
N THR A 20 -22.98 30.61 12.37
CA THR A 20 -24.30 30.42 12.99
C THR A 20 -24.37 29.16 13.85
N ILE A 21 -23.60 28.11 13.53
CA ILE A 21 -23.47 26.88 14.30
C ILE A 21 -22.46 27.10 15.44
N GLN A 22 -21.31 27.70 15.14
CA GLN A 22 -20.28 27.99 16.12
C GLN A 22 -20.80 28.86 17.29
N SER A 23 -21.63 29.88 16.99
CA SER A 23 -22.21 30.77 18.00
C SER A 23 -23.23 30.11 18.94
N ARG A 24 -23.75 28.94 18.59
CA ARG A 24 -24.75 28.17 19.35
C ARG A 24 -24.17 26.92 20.02
N THR A 25 -22.91 26.65 19.83
CA THR A 25 -22.21 25.45 20.33
C THR A 25 -21.15 25.89 21.37
N GLN A 26 -20.91 25.02 22.34
CA GLN A 26 -19.74 25.15 23.22
C GLN A 26 -18.57 24.39 22.60
N ARG A 27 -17.48 25.12 22.34
CA ARG A 27 -16.27 24.53 21.72
C ARG A 27 -15.39 23.92 22.83
N PHE A 28 -14.98 22.67 22.61
CA PHE A 28 -13.98 21.97 23.39
C PHE A 28 -12.81 21.61 22.44
N ASN A 29 -11.61 22.06 22.77
CA ASN A 29 -10.42 21.67 22.06
C ASN A 29 -9.89 20.35 22.64
N ILE A 30 -9.83 19.33 21.82
CA ILE A 30 -9.20 18.04 22.16
C ILE A 30 -7.77 18.09 21.62
N HIS A 31 -6.79 18.04 22.50
CA HIS A 31 -5.39 18.01 22.12
C HIS A 31 -5.02 16.62 21.61
N GLY A 32 -4.06 16.56 20.65
CA GLY A 32 -3.47 15.30 20.20
C GLY A 32 -2.82 14.54 21.35
N ILE A 33 -2.69 13.23 21.18
CA ILE A 33 -2.01 12.34 22.14
C ILE A 33 -0.51 12.63 22.07
N LYS A 34 0.17 12.61 23.22
CA LYS A 34 1.64 12.84 23.26
C LYS A 34 2.39 11.70 22.58
N GLU A 35 3.41 12.03 21.82
CA GLU A 35 4.24 11.05 21.07
C GLU A 35 4.72 9.88 21.94
N PRO A 36 5.25 10.06 23.18
CA PRO A 36 5.68 8.95 24.03
C PRO A 36 4.55 7.99 24.42
N GLU A 37 3.31 8.49 24.51
CA GLU A 37 2.15 7.65 24.83
C GLU A 37 1.74 6.81 23.63
N ILE A 38 1.79 7.40 22.43
CA ILE A 38 1.57 6.68 21.16
C ILE A 38 2.63 5.61 20.99
N SER A 39 3.91 5.97 21.08
CA SER A 39 5.03 5.03 20.95
C SER A 39 4.90 3.85 21.93
N LYS A 40 4.59 4.12 23.19
CA LYS A 40 4.37 3.07 24.20
C LYS A 40 3.24 2.10 23.83
N VAL A 41 2.14 2.60 23.30
CA VAL A 41 1.01 1.76 22.85
C VAL A 41 1.40 0.94 21.63
N LEU A 42 2.15 1.52 20.69
CA LEU A 42 2.64 0.84 19.51
C LEU A 42 3.58 -0.31 19.86
N GLN A 43 4.48 -0.12 20.82
CA GLN A 43 5.37 -1.17 21.31
C GLN A 43 4.61 -2.28 22.06
N THR A 44 3.68 -1.91 22.98
CA THR A 44 3.02 -2.90 23.84
C THR A 44 1.90 -3.66 23.17
N LYS A 45 1.10 -3.04 22.30
CA LYS A 45 -0.04 -3.68 21.62
C LYS A 45 0.29 -4.25 20.25
N TYR A 46 1.19 -3.59 19.53
CA TYR A 46 1.52 -3.94 18.14
C TYR A 46 2.91 -4.57 17.98
N GLY A 47 3.68 -4.66 19.06
CA GLY A 47 4.97 -5.37 19.08
C GLY A 47 6.05 -4.70 18.24
N LEU A 48 5.92 -3.41 17.95
CA LEU A 48 6.90 -2.66 17.16
C LEU A 48 8.20 -2.46 17.95
N GLN A 49 9.33 -2.42 17.23
CA GLN A 49 10.60 -2.03 17.81
C GLN A 49 10.54 -0.56 18.28
N PRO A 50 11.27 -0.19 19.34
CA PRO A 50 11.23 1.17 19.88
C PRO A 50 11.50 2.26 18.85
N GLU A 51 12.50 2.06 17.99
CA GLU A 51 12.90 3.00 16.94
C GLU A 51 11.78 3.23 15.91
N ASP A 52 11.14 2.15 15.43
CA ASP A 52 10.04 2.24 14.48
C ASP A 52 8.79 2.88 15.12
N ALA A 53 8.52 2.54 16.39
CA ALA A 53 7.39 3.08 17.13
C ALA A 53 7.53 4.59 17.38
N ASP A 54 8.73 5.08 17.68
CA ASP A 54 9.03 6.49 17.87
C ASP A 54 8.89 7.28 16.55
N ASP A 55 9.40 6.73 15.45
CA ASP A 55 9.27 7.33 14.10
C ASP A 55 7.80 7.47 13.68
N ILE A 56 7.00 6.42 13.88
CA ILE A 56 5.56 6.45 13.57
C ILE A 56 4.82 7.42 14.48
N ALA A 57 5.14 7.43 15.77
CA ALA A 57 4.53 8.35 16.73
C ALA A 57 4.81 9.82 16.36
N HIS A 58 6.04 10.13 15.98
CA HIS A 58 6.44 11.47 15.54
C HIS A 58 5.68 11.90 14.27
N ARG A 59 5.61 11.04 13.24
CA ARG A 59 4.91 11.32 11.97
C ARG A 59 3.38 11.43 12.13
N SER A 60 2.84 10.84 13.18
CA SER A 60 1.39 10.88 13.46
C SER A 60 0.90 12.21 14.02
N GLU A 61 1.82 13.08 14.50
CA GLU A 61 1.51 14.40 15.05
C GLU A 61 0.41 14.37 16.12
N GLY A 62 0.41 13.33 16.94
CA GLY A 62 -0.59 13.13 18.01
C GLY A 62 -1.90 12.49 17.55
N ASN A 63 -2.03 12.13 16.28
CA ASN A 63 -3.20 11.42 15.75
C ASN A 63 -2.94 9.90 15.74
N PHE A 64 -3.54 9.19 16.72
CA PHE A 64 -3.36 7.74 16.86
C PHE A 64 -3.93 6.94 15.68
N LEU A 65 -5.00 7.40 15.02
CA LEU A 65 -5.54 6.74 13.83
C LEU A 65 -4.55 6.80 12.68
N LYS A 66 -3.91 7.95 12.46
CA LYS A 66 -2.85 8.11 11.45
C LYS A 66 -1.65 7.18 11.73
N ALA A 67 -1.29 6.99 13.01
CA ALA A 67 -0.27 6.03 13.39
C ALA A 67 -0.67 4.59 13.05
N LEU A 68 -1.92 4.20 13.33
CA LEU A 68 -2.42 2.86 12.98
C LEU A 68 -2.48 2.64 11.46
N GLU A 69 -2.94 3.62 10.71
CA GLU A 69 -2.93 3.56 9.24
C GLU A 69 -1.52 3.34 8.69
N THR A 70 -0.52 4.02 9.26
CA THR A 70 0.89 3.85 8.87
C THR A 70 1.38 2.42 9.11
N ILE A 71 0.99 1.80 10.22
CA ILE A 71 1.34 0.41 10.52
C ILE A 71 0.68 -0.55 9.54
N HIS A 72 -0.63 -0.38 9.32
CA HIS A 72 -1.37 -1.23 8.38
C HIS A 72 -0.84 -1.13 6.95
N LEU A 73 -0.47 0.08 6.51
CA LEU A 73 0.19 0.30 5.22
C LEU A 73 1.57 -0.39 5.15
N SER A 74 2.33 -0.39 6.25
CA SER A 74 3.63 -1.06 6.31
C SER A 74 3.49 -2.58 6.22
N GLU A 75 2.55 -3.18 6.96
CA GLU A 75 2.27 -4.62 6.90
C GLU A 75 1.72 -5.03 5.53
N GLU A 76 0.82 -4.23 4.96
CA GLU A 76 0.28 -4.48 3.64
C GLU A 76 1.36 -4.40 2.56
N ASN A 77 2.25 -3.42 2.63
CA ASN A 77 3.39 -3.29 1.72
C ASN A 77 4.36 -4.47 1.83
N LYS A 78 4.62 -5.00 3.02
CA LYS A 78 5.44 -6.22 3.20
C LYS A 78 4.79 -7.42 2.50
N LEU A 79 3.50 -7.64 2.71
CA LEU A 79 2.77 -8.70 2.03
C LEU A 79 2.81 -8.53 0.50
N PHE A 80 2.59 -7.31 0.01
CA PHE A 80 2.63 -7.02 -1.43
C PHE A 80 4.01 -7.26 -2.02
N PHE A 81 5.05 -6.92 -1.28
CA PHE A 81 6.43 -7.18 -1.68
C PHE A 81 6.72 -8.68 -1.81
N GLU A 82 6.31 -9.48 -0.84
CA GLU A 82 6.44 -10.94 -0.89
C GLU A 82 5.68 -11.54 -2.08
N LEU A 83 4.45 -11.10 -2.32
CA LEU A 83 3.65 -11.54 -3.45
C LEU A 83 4.28 -11.15 -4.80
N PHE A 84 4.85 -9.94 -4.88
CA PHE A 84 5.57 -9.47 -6.06
C PHE A 84 6.82 -10.31 -6.34
N ILE A 85 7.68 -10.52 -5.33
CA ILE A 85 8.87 -11.36 -5.46
C ILE A 85 8.49 -12.77 -5.93
N ASN A 86 7.45 -13.33 -5.31
CA ASN A 86 6.99 -14.68 -5.64
C ASN A 86 6.50 -14.76 -7.10
N LEU A 87 5.70 -13.80 -7.55
CA LEU A 87 5.26 -13.70 -8.94
C LEU A 87 6.46 -13.64 -9.90
N MET A 88 7.43 -12.74 -9.67
CA MET A 88 8.60 -12.58 -10.54
C MET A 88 9.42 -13.87 -10.61
N ARG A 89 9.62 -14.53 -9.47
CA ARG A 89 10.32 -15.81 -9.38
C ARG A 89 9.60 -16.94 -10.12
N LEU A 90 8.29 -17.07 -9.93
CA LEU A 90 7.48 -18.09 -10.58
C LEU A 90 7.43 -17.89 -12.11
N SER A 91 7.30 -16.63 -12.55
CA SER A 91 7.28 -16.27 -13.97
C SER A 91 8.62 -16.60 -14.64
N TYR A 92 9.74 -16.25 -14.00
CA TYR A 92 11.07 -16.60 -14.49
C TYR A 92 11.29 -18.11 -14.58
N GLN A 93 10.84 -18.88 -13.56
CA GLN A 93 10.95 -20.33 -13.49
C GLN A 93 9.91 -21.08 -14.33
N ARG A 94 8.91 -20.40 -14.88
CA ARG A 94 7.77 -20.97 -15.64
C ARG A 94 6.97 -22.03 -14.86
N LYS A 95 6.78 -21.82 -13.58
CA LYS A 95 6.06 -22.76 -12.70
C LYS A 95 4.55 -22.52 -12.72
N ILE A 96 3.91 -22.93 -13.81
CA ILE A 96 2.48 -22.64 -14.08
C ILE A 96 1.54 -23.16 -12.98
N ARG A 97 1.84 -24.32 -12.38
CA ARG A 97 0.99 -24.87 -11.31
C ARG A 97 1.03 -23.99 -10.06
N GLU A 98 2.21 -23.55 -9.66
CA GLU A 98 2.41 -22.65 -8.53
C GLU A 98 1.86 -21.24 -8.82
N MET A 99 1.93 -20.77 -10.06
CA MET A 99 1.31 -19.50 -10.49
C MET A 99 -0.22 -19.53 -10.32
N LYS A 100 -0.86 -20.67 -10.57
CA LYS A 100 -2.28 -20.81 -10.32
C LYS A 100 -2.60 -20.71 -8.81
N GLN A 101 -1.80 -21.34 -7.95
CA GLN A 101 -1.96 -21.22 -6.51
C GLN A 101 -1.73 -19.78 -6.03
N TRP A 102 -0.72 -19.10 -6.58
CA TRP A 102 -0.47 -17.69 -6.33
C TRP A 102 -1.66 -16.82 -6.75
N SER A 103 -2.23 -17.04 -7.94
CA SER A 103 -3.39 -16.28 -8.42
C SER A 103 -4.63 -16.49 -7.54
N ASP A 104 -4.85 -17.72 -7.04
CA ASP A 104 -5.93 -18.03 -6.10
C ASP A 104 -5.74 -17.30 -4.76
N ALA A 105 -4.50 -17.23 -4.25
CA ALA A 105 -4.17 -16.51 -3.03
C ALA A 105 -4.42 -15.00 -3.17
N VAL A 106 -3.94 -14.38 -4.26
CA VAL A 106 -4.18 -12.94 -4.53
C VAL A 106 -5.67 -12.66 -4.74
N ALA A 107 -6.38 -13.55 -5.44
CA ALA A 107 -7.82 -13.40 -5.68
C ALA A 107 -8.66 -13.43 -4.39
N SER A 108 -8.16 -14.05 -3.32
CA SER A 108 -8.84 -14.12 -2.03
C SER A 108 -8.74 -12.85 -1.17
N MET A 109 -7.86 -11.90 -1.50
CA MET A 109 -7.59 -10.72 -0.67
C MET A 109 -8.69 -9.64 -0.67
N GLY A 110 -9.68 -9.74 -1.53
CA GLY A 110 -10.70 -8.69 -1.73
C GLY A 110 -10.24 -7.59 -2.70
N ARG A 111 -11.21 -6.92 -3.33
CA ARG A 111 -10.97 -6.07 -4.52
C ARG A 111 -10.11 -4.84 -4.27
N GLU A 112 -10.33 -4.15 -3.17
CA GLU A 112 -9.53 -2.95 -2.87
C GLU A 112 -8.06 -3.32 -2.66
N ARG A 113 -7.79 -4.39 -1.91
CA ARG A 113 -6.43 -4.88 -1.74
C ARG A 113 -5.81 -5.40 -3.04
N GLN A 114 -6.59 -5.98 -3.94
CA GLN A 114 -6.13 -6.39 -5.27
C GLN A 114 -5.71 -5.19 -6.13
N LYS A 115 -6.49 -4.10 -6.10
CA LYS A 115 -6.12 -2.84 -6.80
C LYS A 115 -4.86 -2.22 -6.20
N ASN A 116 -4.77 -2.17 -4.87
CA ASN A 116 -3.59 -1.66 -4.17
C ASN A 116 -2.34 -2.50 -4.49
N PHE A 117 -2.48 -3.82 -4.55
CA PHE A 117 -1.41 -4.73 -4.97
C PHE A 117 -0.94 -4.45 -6.40
N LEU A 118 -1.85 -4.27 -7.36
CA LEU A 118 -1.50 -3.94 -8.74
C LEU A 118 -0.81 -2.58 -8.84
N ALA A 119 -1.29 -1.57 -8.10
CA ALA A 119 -0.63 -0.27 -8.01
C ALA A 119 0.78 -0.39 -7.38
N TYR A 120 0.94 -1.23 -6.36
CA TYR A 120 2.24 -1.55 -5.79
C TYR A 120 3.18 -2.19 -6.83
N CYS A 121 2.68 -3.15 -7.62
CA CYS A 121 3.45 -3.77 -8.71
C CYS A 121 3.89 -2.73 -9.75
N GLN A 122 2.99 -1.82 -10.16
CA GLN A 122 3.34 -0.74 -11.09
C GLN A 122 4.46 0.15 -10.54
N ARG A 123 4.37 0.53 -9.26
CA ARG A 123 5.44 1.28 -8.59
C ARG A 123 6.75 0.51 -8.63
N MET A 124 6.76 -0.76 -8.24
CA MET A 124 7.97 -1.59 -8.22
C MET A 124 8.60 -1.74 -9.60
N ILE A 125 7.82 -1.95 -10.66
CA ILE A 125 8.34 -2.05 -12.04
C ILE A 125 8.94 -0.70 -12.47
N ARG A 126 8.25 0.42 -12.20
CA ARG A 126 8.76 1.78 -12.50
C ARG A 126 10.08 2.05 -11.77
N GLU A 127 10.12 1.78 -10.46
CA GLU A 127 11.31 2.02 -9.64
C GLU A 127 12.50 1.17 -10.12
N ASN A 128 12.28 -0.11 -10.46
CA ASN A 128 13.31 -0.99 -11.00
C ASN A 128 13.82 -0.51 -12.38
N PHE A 129 12.93 0.01 -13.23
CA PHE A 129 13.31 0.60 -14.50
C PHE A 129 14.20 1.83 -14.30
N ILE A 130 13.80 2.76 -13.39
CA ILE A 130 14.59 3.96 -13.06
C ILE A 130 15.92 3.59 -12.42
N TYR A 131 15.95 2.55 -11.57
CA TYR A 131 17.17 2.06 -10.91
C TYR A 131 18.29 1.73 -11.92
N ASN A 132 17.95 1.23 -13.12
CA ASN A 132 18.91 0.92 -14.19
C ASN A 132 19.62 2.14 -14.75
N PHE A 133 19.05 3.35 -14.63
CA PHE A 133 19.70 4.59 -15.07
C PHE A 133 20.69 5.16 -14.04
N HIS A 134 20.91 4.48 -12.92
CA HIS A 134 21.85 4.88 -11.84
C HIS A 134 21.54 6.25 -11.22
N GLN A 135 20.33 6.77 -11.39
CA GLN A 135 19.86 8.02 -10.77
C GLN A 135 19.19 7.72 -9.43
N ARG A 136 20.01 7.56 -8.39
CA ARG A 136 19.54 7.17 -7.04
C ARG A 136 18.54 8.14 -6.42
N ASP A 137 18.65 9.42 -6.75
CA ASP A 137 17.79 10.48 -6.20
C ASP A 137 16.32 10.38 -6.68
N LEU A 138 16.05 9.59 -7.73
CA LEU A 138 14.73 9.38 -8.30
C LEU A 138 14.08 8.05 -7.88
N VAL A 139 14.78 7.25 -7.06
CA VAL A 139 14.33 5.91 -6.65
C VAL A 139 13.81 5.95 -5.23
N TYR A 140 12.53 5.64 -5.05
CA TYR A 140 11.85 5.61 -3.76
C TYR A 140 11.56 4.17 -3.34
N MET A 141 12.59 3.49 -2.85
CA MET A 141 12.51 2.10 -2.35
C MET A 141 12.98 2.02 -0.90
N ASN A 142 12.37 1.15 -0.12
CA ASN A 142 12.89 0.79 1.20
C ASN A 142 14.14 -0.10 1.07
N PRO A 143 14.93 -0.32 2.15
CA PRO A 143 16.16 -1.11 2.09
C PRO A 143 15.97 -2.55 1.59
N GLU A 144 14.84 -3.20 1.93
CA GLU A 144 14.53 -4.56 1.48
C GLU A 144 14.21 -4.59 -0.01
N GLU A 145 13.42 -3.63 -0.49
CA GLU A 145 13.11 -3.45 -1.91
C GLU A 145 14.39 -3.17 -2.72
N GLN A 146 15.29 -2.31 -2.20
CA GLN A 146 16.59 -2.03 -2.84
C GLN A 146 17.46 -3.27 -2.96
N ASN A 147 17.56 -4.08 -1.90
CA ASN A 147 18.33 -5.31 -1.92
C ASN A 147 17.80 -6.31 -2.98
N PHE A 148 16.49 -6.42 -3.12
CA PHE A 148 15.89 -7.21 -4.18
C PHE A 148 16.18 -6.61 -5.57
N SER A 149 16.02 -5.31 -5.72
CA SER A 149 16.17 -4.58 -6.99
C SER A 149 17.58 -4.66 -7.56
N THR A 150 18.62 -4.76 -6.73
CA THR A 150 20.01 -4.96 -7.21
C THR A 150 20.14 -6.18 -8.15
N ARG A 151 19.30 -7.22 -7.95
CA ARG A 151 19.31 -8.44 -8.76
C ARG A 151 18.19 -8.47 -9.78
N PHE A 152 17.07 -7.78 -9.51
CA PHE A 152 15.88 -7.85 -10.34
C PHE A 152 15.82 -6.74 -11.40
N ALA A 153 16.35 -5.55 -11.14
CA ALA A 153 16.27 -4.43 -12.08
C ALA A 153 16.75 -4.76 -13.52
N PRO A 154 17.80 -5.56 -13.74
CA PRO A 154 18.24 -5.90 -15.10
C PRO A 154 17.19 -6.65 -15.95
N PHE A 155 16.19 -7.27 -15.32
CA PHE A 155 15.08 -7.94 -16.03
C PHE A 155 14.00 -6.96 -16.51
N VAL A 156 14.01 -5.71 -16.05
CA VAL A 156 13.08 -4.66 -16.46
C VAL A 156 13.82 -3.67 -17.36
N ASN A 157 13.59 -3.75 -18.65
CA ASN A 157 14.31 -2.97 -19.65
C ASN A 157 13.34 -2.22 -20.60
N GLU A 158 13.89 -1.41 -21.50
CA GLU A 158 13.10 -0.58 -22.43
C GLU A 158 12.17 -1.39 -23.34
N ARG A 159 12.49 -2.68 -23.60
CA ARG A 159 11.69 -3.53 -24.48
C ARG A 159 10.45 -4.09 -23.81
N ASN A 160 10.51 -4.31 -22.49
CA ASN A 160 9.44 -4.99 -21.78
C ASN A 160 8.67 -4.10 -20.76
N VAL A 161 9.26 -2.99 -20.32
CA VAL A 161 8.64 -2.14 -19.27
C VAL A 161 7.25 -1.66 -19.69
N MET A 162 7.08 -1.18 -20.94
CA MET A 162 5.78 -0.70 -21.40
C MET A 162 4.76 -1.83 -21.44
N GLY A 163 5.11 -2.99 -21.99
CA GLY A 163 4.22 -4.16 -22.02
C GLY A 163 3.83 -4.64 -20.62
N ILE A 164 4.75 -4.61 -19.64
CA ILE A 164 4.44 -4.95 -18.25
C ILE A 164 3.48 -3.92 -17.65
N MET A 165 3.69 -2.64 -17.89
CA MET A 165 2.83 -1.56 -17.38
C MET A 165 1.43 -1.62 -18.00
N ASP A 166 1.31 -1.94 -19.28
CA ASP A 166 0.03 -2.11 -19.98
C ASP A 166 -0.75 -3.28 -19.40
N GLU A 167 -0.12 -4.43 -19.17
CA GLU A 167 -0.76 -5.60 -18.57
C GLU A 167 -1.21 -5.36 -17.13
N LEU A 168 -0.42 -4.63 -16.34
CA LEU A 168 -0.80 -4.22 -14.97
C LEU A 168 -2.01 -3.28 -15.00
N SER A 169 -2.04 -2.35 -15.95
CA SER A 169 -3.15 -1.41 -16.11
C SER A 169 -4.43 -2.11 -16.58
N GLU A 170 -4.32 -3.07 -17.50
CA GLU A 170 -5.43 -3.90 -17.96
C GLU A 170 -5.99 -4.77 -16.83
N ALA A 171 -5.11 -5.41 -16.04
CA ALA A 171 -5.53 -6.19 -14.88
C ALA A 171 -6.27 -5.32 -13.85
N GLN A 172 -5.79 -4.09 -13.60
CA GLN A 172 -6.43 -3.13 -12.70
C GLN A 172 -7.81 -2.71 -13.20
N LEU A 173 -7.95 -2.47 -14.50
CA LEU A 173 -9.23 -2.16 -15.15
C LEU A 173 -10.20 -3.33 -14.99
N HIS A 174 -9.80 -4.56 -15.28
CA HIS A 174 -10.61 -5.76 -15.16
C HIS A 174 -11.10 -5.99 -13.73
N ILE A 175 -10.24 -5.81 -12.73
CA ILE A 175 -10.64 -5.89 -11.31
C ILE A 175 -11.67 -4.80 -10.98
N GLY A 176 -11.48 -3.58 -11.51
CA GLY A 176 -12.45 -2.48 -11.39
C GLY A 176 -13.83 -2.80 -12.01
N GLN A 177 -13.84 -3.51 -13.12
CA GLN A 177 -15.04 -3.93 -13.85
C GLN A 177 -15.70 -5.20 -13.33
N ASN A 178 -15.27 -5.72 -12.18
CA ASN A 178 -15.83 -6.92 -11.55
C ASN A 178 -15.56 -8.24 -12.31
N VAL A 179 -14.56 -8.31 -13.17
CA VAL A 179 -14.11 -9.57 -13.76
C VAL A 179 -13.61 -10.53 -12.67
N ASN A 180 -13.70 -11.83 -12.93
CA ASN A 180 -13.27 -12.84 -11.96
C ASN A 180 -11.78 -12.70 -11.64
N PRO A 181 -11.39 -12.38 -10.39
CA PRO A 181 -10.00 -12.10 -10.04
C PRO A 181 -9.06 -13.27 -10.29
N LYS A 182 -9.50 -14.52 -10.10
CA LYS A 182 -8.67 -15.71 -10.36
C LYS A 182 -8.23 -15.80 -11.81
N MET A 183 -9.13 -15.44 -12.73
CA MET A 183 -8.80 -15.44 -14.16
C MET A 183 -7.87 -14.28 -14.49
N VAL A 184 -8.15 -13.08 -13.97
CA VAL A 184 -7.32 -11.89 -14.21
C VAL A 184 -5.88 -12.11 -13.74
N PHE A 185 -5.69 -12.55 -12.48
CA PHE A 185 -4.34 -12.75 -11.95
C PHE A 185 -3.62 -13.95 -12.56
N PHE A 186 -4.34 -14.98 -12.97
CA PHE A 186 -3.72 -16.11 -13.65
C PHE A 186 -3.26 -15.72 -15.06
N ASP A 187 -4.11 -15.06 -15.86
CA ASP A 187 -3.76 -14.55 -17.19
C ASP A 187 -2.58 -13.58 -17.12
N PHE A 188 -2.65 -12.59 -16.22
CA PHE A 188 -1.56 -11.65 -15.95
C PHE A 188 -0.24 -12.39 -15.64
N SER A 189 -0.29 -13.40 -14.76
CA SER A 189 0.90 -14.17 -14.40
C SER A 189 1.51 -14.92 -15.58
N LEU A 190 0.69 -15.47 -16.48
CA LEU A 190 1.16 -16.14 -17.70
C LEU A 190 1.82 -15.17 -18.69
N LYS A 191 1.24 -13.99 -18.89
CA LYS A 191 1.79 -12.93 -19.72
C LYS A 191 3.16 -12.45 -19.21
N MET A 192 3.33 -12.38 -17.88
CA MET A 192 4.63 -12.06 -17.26
C MET A 192 5.75 -13.04 -17.62
N ILE A 193 5.45 -14.33 -17.92
CA ILE A 193 6.46 -15.29 -18.40
C ILE A 193 7.10 -14.84 -19.71
N VAL A 194 6.29 -14.28 -20.61
CA VAL A 194 6.73 -13.83 -21.92
C VAL A 194 7.48 -12.51 -21.81
N LEU A 195 6.93 -11.57 -21.06
CA LEU A 195 7.45 -10.21 -20.91
C LEU A 195 8.81 -10.17 -20.20
N LEU A 196 9.05 -11.00 -19.20
CA LEU A 196 10.34 -11.04 -18.48
C LEU A 196 11.48 -11.69 -19.27
N LYS A 197 11.21 -12.26 -20.46
CA LYS A 197 12.22 -12.91 -21.31
C LYS A 197 12.62 -12.10 -22.54
N ASN A 198 11.87 -11.07 -22.85
CA ASN A 198 12.18 -10.14 -23.91
C ASN A 198 13.11 -9.03 -23.41
#